data_bf8f3f8ab4d9b372c1bf4e5abfb8e7c1
#
_entry.id   bf8f3f8ab4d9b372c1bf4e5abfb8e7c1
#
_cell.length_a   1.000
_cell.length_b   1.000
_cell.length_c   1.000
_cell.angle_alpha   90.00
_cell.angle_beta   90.00
_cell.angle_gamma   90.00
#
_symmetry.space_group_name_H-M   'P 1'
#
loop_
_entity.id
_entity.type
_entity.pdbx_description
1 polymer ?
#
loop_
_entity_poly.entity_id
_entity_poly.type
_entity_poly.pdbx_seq_one_letter_code
_entity_poly.pdbx_strand_id
1 'polypeptide(L)'
;MKRFLSVLFLISIIQTMYAQPPMGWMTWNLFQDKINEDLIKEMADAMVRNGYRDAGYEYIFIDDCWQGGRDNHNNIIPDPQKFPSGIKAMADYVHAQGLKLGIYSDAAQLTCAGYTGSYGFEEQDARTFASWGIDYLKYDYCNAPADSAEAHRRYHNMAEALKKSGRDIKLGICEWGQHQAEHWAKEAGGLLFRTSGDVRDMWRDVTYQGGMGILDIINTTAPLQPYANKDCWFDMDMLVVGLYGKGGPSSDLGGVGCTDTEYRTQMSLWAMMASPLAMSHDLRQTNEATCDILLNGEVIAIDQDKLGLVAERKINSDTHQVFLRQLEGGRYALAILNTTEHEARLRVDFRELGLDRKFTLRDVWKHCNIKHHAAEWHGHVAAHETILMLLQ
;
A
#
# COMPACT_ATOMS: atom_id res chain seq x y z
N MET A 1 42.96 -2.30 50.83
CA MET A 1 42.23 -1.57 49.78
C MET A 1 41.78 -2.56 48.71
N LYS A 2 40.52 -2.99 48.76
CA LYS A 2 39.89 -3.89 47.74
C LYS A 2 39.19 -3.01 46.74
N ARG A 3 39.64 -3.04 45.48
CA ARG A 3 38.95 -2.35 44.34
C ARG A 3 37.81 -3.25 43.87
N PHE A 4 36.57 -2.79 44.00
CA PHE A 4 35.40 -3.37 43.32
C PHE A 4 35.40 -2.87 41.91
N LEU A 5 35.53 -3.77 40.91
CA LEU A 5 35.21 -3.50 39.51
C LEU A 5 33.74 -3.70 39.36
N SER A 6 32.99 -2.63 39.14
CA SER A 6 31.58 -2.71 38.68
C SER A 6 31.57 -2.94 37.16
N VAL A 7 31.14 -4.12 36.72
CA VAL A 7 30.89 -4.43 35.34
C VAL A 7 29.46 -3.96 35.04
N LEU A 8 29.32 -2.85 34.30
CA LEU A 8 28.04 -2.45 33.74
C LEU A 8 27.70 -3.37 32.54
N PHE A 9 26.71 -4.24 32.72
CA PHE A 9 26.09 -4.93 31.61
C PHE A 9 25.17 -3.93 30.86
N LEU A 10 25.58 -3.47 29.68
CA LEU A 10 24.68 -2.85 28.72
C LEU A 10 23.78 -3.94 28.14
N ILE A 11 22.54 -4.05 28.62
CA ILE A 11 21.48 -4.80 27.94
C ILE A 11 21.05 -3.93 26.79
N SER A 12 21.58 -4.20 25.58
CA SER A 12 20.98 -3.67 24.35
C SER A 12 19.62 -4.35 24.16
N ILE A 13 18.56 -3.62 24.46
CA ILE A 13 17.21 -4.01 24.07
C ILE A 13 17.19 -3.91 22.54
N ILE A 14 17.35 -5.04 21.86
CA ILE A 14 17.01 -5.15 20.43
C ILE A 14 15.50 -5.00 20.37
N GLN A 15 15.02 -3.77 20.20
CA GLN A 15 13.65 -3.53 19.79
C GLN A 15 13.54 -4.10 18.38
N THR A 16 12.91 -5.25 18.22
CA THR A 16 12.48 -5.74 16.92
C THR A 16 11.53 -4.69 16.35
N MET A 17 12.05 -3.83 15.47
CA MET A 17 11.22 -2.93 14.70
C MET A 17 10.44 -3.81 13.72
N TYR A 18 9.15 -3.99 13.99
CA TYR A 18 8.26 -4.59 13.02
C TYR A 18 8.20 -3.67 11.80
N ALA A 19 8.26 -4.25 10.60
CA ALA A 19 8.06 -3.48 9.39
C ALA A 19 6.62 -2.94 9.41
N GLN A 20 6.47 -1.67 9.11
CA GLN A 20 5.17 -1.02 8.90
C GLN A 20 4.73 -1.24 7.44
N PRO A 21 3.42 -1.17 7.10
CA PRO A 21 3.04 -1.16 5.71
C PRO A 21 3.71 0.00 4.98
N PRO A 22 4.31 -0.21 3.80
CA PRO A 22 5.06 0.84 3.12
C PRO A 22 4.15 1.98 2.67
N MET A 23 4.65 3.20 2.76
CA MET A 23 4.00 4.40 2.24
C MET A 23 4.89 5.02 1.16
N GLY A 24 4.29 5.48 0.05
CA GLY A 24 5.08 6.04 -1.03
C GLY A 24 4.29 6.57 -2.21
N TRP A 25 4.94 6.65 -3.36
CA TRP A 25 4.36 7.05 -4.63
C TRP A 25 4.77 6.05 -5.72
N MET A 26 3.83 5.71 -6.61
CA MET A 26 4.01 4.70 -7.66
C MET A 26 3.64 5.27 -9.04
N THR A 27 4.39 4.87 -10.07
CA THR A 27 4.28 5.46 -11.41
C THR A 27 3.03 5.03 -12.19
N TRP A 28 2.45 3.83 -11.91
CA TRP A 28 1.62 3.11 -12.87
C TRP A 28 0.33 3.83 -13.27
N ASN A 29 -0.56 4.15 -12.32
CA ASN A 29 -1.92 4.58 -12.64
C ASN A 29 -1.99 5.87 -13.48
N LEU A 30 -1.03 6.76 -13.35
CA LEU A 30 -1.02 8.01 -14.13
C LEU A 30 -0.08 7.97 -15.32
N PHE A 31 1.11 7.38 -15.17
CA PHE A 31 2.17 7.54 -16.17
C PHE A 31 2.38 6.30 -17.04
N GLN A 32 2.08 5.10 -16.55
CA GLN A 32 2.28 3.83 -17.27
C GLN A 32 3.67 3.73 -17.93
N ASP A 33 3.72 3.60 -19.27
CA ASP A 33 4.95 3.55 -20.06
C ASP A 33 5.65 4.91 -20.25
N LYS A 34 4.98 6.01 -19.87
CA LYS A 34 5.50 7.39 -20.00
C LYS A 34 6.35 7.79 -18.82
N ILE A 35 7.32 6.95 -18.48
CA ILE A 35 8.25 7.17 -17.38
C ILE A 35 9.67 7.43 -17.94
N ASN A 36 10.42 8.23 -17.21
CA ASN A 36 11.84 8.49 -17.47
C ASN A 36 12.53 8.99 -16.19
N GLU A 37 13.86 9.13 -16.23
CA GLU A 37 14.62 9.55 -15.07
C GLU A 37 14.27 10.96 -14.56
N ASP A 38 13.89 11.88 -15.44
CA ASP A 38 13.51 13.24 -15.05
C ASP A 38 12.19 13.22 -14.24
N LEU A 39 11.20 12.43 -14.69
CA LEU A 39 9.96 12.23 -13.94
C LEU A 39 10.24 11.70 -12.54
N ILE A 40 11.10 10.69 -12.39
CA ILE A 40 11.41 10.09 -11.09
C ILE A 40 12.06 11.13 -10.15
N LYS A 41 13.00 11.93 -10.67
CA LYS A 41 13.65 13.01 -9.90
C LYS A 41 12.63 14.08 -9.48
N GLU A 42 11.78 14.54 -10.39
CA GLU A 42 10.77 15.56 -10.14
C GLU A 42 9.74 15.09 -9.10
N MET A 43 9.34 13.81 -9.12
CA MET A 43 8.45 13.25 -8.11
C MET A 43 9.12 13.11 -6.75
N ALA A 44 10.38 12.69 -6.69
CA ALA A 44 11.14 12.64 -5.45
C ALA A 44 11.27 14.05 -4.83
N ASP A 45 11.59 15.06 -5.64
CA ASP A 45 11.65 16.46 -5.21
C ASP A 45 10.29 16.98 -4.72
N ALA A 46 9.20 16.65 -5.44
CA ALA A 46 7.85 17.04 -5.06
C ALA A 46 7.43 16.36 -3.75
N MET A 47 7.81 15.11 -3.54
CA MET A 47 7.51 14.36 -2.31
C MET A 47 8.13 15.03 -1.08
N VAL A 48 9.36 15.52 -1.20
CA VAL A 48 10.03 16.29 -0.14
C VAL A 48 9.43 17.69 0.00
N ARG A 49 9.31 18.42 -1.09
CA ARG A 49 8.82 19.81 -1.10
C ARG A 49 7.40 19.96 -0.56
N ASN A 50 6.53 19.00 -0.86
CA ASN A 50 5.12 19.05 -0.47
C ASN A 50 4.86 18.40 0.90
N GLY A 51 5.90 17.97 1.64
CA GLY A 51 5.79 17.44 3.00
C GLY A 51 5.39 15.95 3.10
N TYR A 52 5.24 15.24 1.99
CA TYR A 52 4.87 13.82 2.01
C TYR A 52 5.92 12.96 2.72
N ARG A 53 7.23 13.18 2.44
CA ARG A 53 8.31 12.48 3.14
C ARG A 53 8.19 12.67 4.66
N ASP A 54 7.96 13.89 5.12
CA ASP A 54 7.89 14.22 6.55
C ASP A 54 6.62 13.64 7.21
N ALA A 55 5.59 13.34 6.41
CA ALA A 55 4.39 12.62 6.83
C ALA A 55 4.56 11.09 6.84
N GLY A 56 5.72 10.55 6.38
CA GLY A 56 6.03 9.12 6.41
C GLY A 56 5.97 8.40 5.06
N TYR A 57 5.71 9.10 3.95
CA TYR A 57 5.80 8.51 2.62
C TYR A 57 7.28 8.42 2.21
N GLU A 58 7.85 7.22 2.30
CA GLU A 58 9.29 7.00 2.17
C GLU A 58 9.71 6.44 0.81
N TYR A 59 8.79 5.85 0.03
CA TYR A 59 9.14 5.13 -1.18
C TYR A 59 8.76 5.88 -2.46
N ILE A 60 9.65 5.81 -3.46
CA ILE A 60 9.35 6.02 -4.88
C ILE A 60 9.37 4.65 -5.53
N PHE A 61 8.25 4.21 -6.12
CA PHE A 61 8.15 2.93 -6.80
C PHE A 61 8.11 3.14 -8.31
N ILE A 62 9.13 2.67 -9.02
CA ILE A 62 9.13 2.57 -10.49
C ILE A 62 8.42 1.26 -10.83
N ASP A 63 7.23 1.35 -11.41
CA ASP A 63 6.45 0.22 -11.87
C ASP A 63 6.96 -0.32 -13.22
N ASP A 64 6.19 -1.09 -13.97
CA ASP A 64 6.58 -1.70 -15.25
C ASP A 64 7.09 -0.69 -16.28
N CYS A 65 7.66 -1.15 -17.37
CA CYS A 65 8.13 -0.38 -18.52
C CYS A 65 9.48 0.36 -18.35
N TRP A 66 10.26 0.06 -17.33
CA TRP A 66 11.62 0.61 -17.18
C TRP A 66 12.69 -0.23 -17.87
N GLN A 67 12.40 -1.49 -18.19
CA GLN A 67 13.35 -2.50 -18.67
C GLN A 67 13.71 -2.27 -20.14
N GLY A 68 15.01 -2.35 -20.45
CA GLY A 68 15.57 -2.27 -21.81
C GLY A 68 15.99 -3.64 -22.39
N GLY A 69 15.70 -4.74 -21.66
CA GLY A 69 16.12 -6.08 -22.06
C GLY A 69 17.24 -6.65 -21.20
N ARG A 70 18.10 -7.49 -21.78
CA ARG A 70 19.28 -8.09 -21.15
C ARG A 70 20.53 -7.83 -21.96
N ASP A 71 21.65 -7.65 -21.28
CA ASP A 71 22.96 -7.52 -21.94
C ASP A 71 23.52 -8.89 -22.38
N ASN A 72 24.73 -8.89 -22.97
CA ASN A 72 25.41 -10.10 -23.43
C ASN A 72 25.79 -11.08 -22.29
N HIS A 73 25.68 -10.68 -21.06
CA HIS A 73 25.89 -11.49 -19.86
C HIS A 73 24.57 -11.85 -19.16
N ASN A 74 23.44 -11.62 -19.84
CA ASN A 74 22.08 -11.80 -19.32
C ASN A 74 21.72 -10.92 -18.11
N ASN A 75 22.47 -9.85 -17.82
CA ASN A 75 22.04 -8.89 -16.80
C ASN A 75 20.86 -8.10 -17.34
N ILE A 76 19.83 -7.93 -16.49
CA ILE A 76 18.73 -7.00 -16.82
C ILE A 76 19.27 -5.58 -16.85
N ILE A 77 18.88 -4.82 -17.90
CA ILE A 77 19.32 -3.45 -18.10
C ILE A 77 18.11 -2.51 -18.21
N PRO A 78 18.25 -1.24 -17.79
CA PRO A 78 17.20 -0.25 -18.02
C PRO A 78 17.12 0.15 -19.49
N ASP A 79 15.96 0.66 -19.90
CA ASP A 79 15.80 1.30 -21.21
C ASP A 79 16.72 2.53 -21.29
N PRO A 80 17.68 2.55 -22.24
CA PRO A 80 18.68 3.62 -22.32
C PRO A 80 18.11 4.97 -22.77
N GLN A 81 16.90 5.00 -23.33
CA GLN A 81 16.21 6.24 -23.69
C GLN A 81 15.47 6.83 -22.48
N LYS A 82 14.86 5.96 -21.67
CA LYS A 82 14.13 6.39 -20.49
C LYS A 82 15.05 6.67 -19.30
N PHE A 83 16.08 5.86 -19.13
CA PHE A 83 17.02 5.90 -18.00
C PHE A 83 18.48 5.91 -18.49
N PRO A 84 18.93 6.95 -19.22
CA PRO A 84 20.30 7.02 -19.77
C PRO A 84 21.38 7.00 -18.68
N SER A 85 21.12 7.49 -17.48
CA SER A 85 22.04 7.45 -16.33
C SER A 85 21.98 6.12 -15.55
N GLY A 86 21.02 5.25 -15.88
CA GLY A 86 20.79 3.96 -15.24
C GLY A 86 20.03 4.02 -13.91
N ILE A 87 19.49 2.87 -13.49
CA ILE A 87 18.66 2.77 -12.27
C ILE A 87 19.48 3.05 -11.00
N LYS A 88 20.77 2.71 -10.99
CA LYS A 88 21.63 3.06 -9.85
C LYS A 88 21.69 4.56 -9.60
N ALA A 89 21.80 5.37 -10.64
CA ALA A 89 21.80 6.83 -10.52
C ALA A 89 20.46 7.36 -9.95
N MET A 90 19.35 6.71 -10.30
CA MET A 90 18.03 7.02 -9.72
C MET A 90 17.98 6.66 -8.24
N ALA A 91 18.49 5.49 -7.86
CA ALA A 91 18.56 5.08 -6.46
C ALA A 91 19.42 6.05 -5.63
N ASP A 92 20.59 6.42 -6.14
CA ASP A 92 21.48 7.38 -5.47
C ASP A 92 20.79 8.75 -5.29
N TYR A 93 20.04 9.22 -6.31
CA TYR A 93 19.29 10.48 -6.24
C TYR A 93 18.18 10.43 -5.20
N VAL A 94 17.35 9.38 -5.25
CA VAL A 94 16.22 9.18 -4.33
C VAL A 94 16.72 9.04 -2.89
N HIS A 95 17.79 8.28 -2.66
CA HIS A 95 18.41 8.14 -1.35
C HIS A 95 18.98 9.47 -0.82
N ALA A 96 19.55 10.31 -1.68
CA ALA A 96 20.03 11.64 -1.28
C ALA A 96 18.91 12.56 -0.78
N GLN A 97 17.65 12.30 -1.19
CA GLN A 97 16.44 12.98 -0.68
C GLN A 97 15.92 12.37 0.64
N GLY A 98 16.56 11.32 1.18
CA GLY A 98 16.09 10.57 2.35
C GLY A 98 14.91 9.66 2.07
N LEU A 99 14.71 9.29 0.81
CA LEU A 99 13.67 8.37 0.33
C LEU A 99 14.27 7.02 -0.03
N LYS A 100 13.43 6.04 -0.35
CA LYS A 100 13.78 4.68 -0.77
C LYS A 100 13.30 4.43 -2.19
N LEU A 101 14.02 3.60 -2.96
CA LEU A 101 13.63 3.25 -4.32
C LEU A 101 13.12 1.82 -4.41
N GLY A 102 11.87 1.67 -4.85
CA GLY A 102 11.28 0.41 -5.28
C GLY A 102 11.33 0.24 -6.79
N ILE A 103 11.40 -1.01 -7.23
CA ILE A 103 11.40 -1.38 -8.65
C ILE A 103 10.39 -2.50 -8.90
N TYR A 104 10.05 -2.73 -10.16
CA TYR A 104 9.12 -3.75 -10.62
C TYR A 104 9.83 -4.84 -11.43
N SER A 105 9.40 -6.07 -11.27
CA SER A 105 9.67 -7.16 -12.20
C SER A 105 8.51 -8.17 -12.19
N ASP A 106 8.64 -9.28 -12.91
CA ASP A 106 7.60 -10.28 -13.07
C ASP A 106 8.15 -11.69 -12.88
N ALA A 107 7.35 -12.58 -12.28
CA ALA A 107 7.62 -14.00 -12.09
C ALA A 107 7.45 -14.81 -13.40
N ALA A 108 7.43 -14.15 -14.54
CA ALA A 108 7.45 -14.72 -15.89
C ALA A 108 8.63 -14.18 -16.69
N GLN A 109 8.76 -14.62 -17.93
CA GLN A 109 9.79 -14.11 -18.86
C GLN A 109 9.46 -12.70 -19.35
N LEU A 110 8.17 -12.37 -19.44
CA LEU A 110 7.68 -11.07 -19.83
C LEU A 110 6.76 -10.51 -18.76
N THR A 111 6.86 -9.18 -18.56
CA THR A 111 5.97 -8.41 -17.69
C THR A 111 4.57 -8.26 -18.28
N CYS A 112 3.64 -7.66 -17.53
CA CYS A 112 2.28 -7.38 -18.01
C CYS A 112 2.28 -6.49 -19.26
N ALA A 113 3.20 -5.53 -19.37
CA ALA A 113 3.35 -4.67 -20.53
C ALA A 113 4.28 -5.27 -21.62
N GLY A 114 4.75 -6.50 -21.45
CA GLY A 114 5.57 -7.22 -22.44
C GLY A 114 7.06 -6.90 -22.37
N TYR A 115 7.55 -6.27 -21.31
CA TYR A 115 8.96 -6.04 -21.05
C TYR A 115 9.64 -7.26 -20.41
N THR A 116 10.93 -7.19 -20.14
CA THR A 116 11.72 -8.30 -19.60
C THR A 116 11.38 -8.58 -18.13
N GLY A 117 10.88 -9.79 -17.84
CA GLY A 117 10.70 -10.30 -16.50
C GLY A 117 11.92 -11.05 -15.96
N SER A 118 11.83 -11.57 -14.74
CA SER A 118 12.95 -12.19 -14.02
C SER A 118 12.89 -13.72 -13.93
N TYR A 119 11.86 -14.37 -14.46
CA TYR A 119 11.74 -15.83 -14.38
C TYR A 119 12.92 -16.56 -15.04
N GLY A 120 13.60 -17.40 -14.27
CA GLY A 120 14.82 -18.12 -14.66
C GLY A 120 16.12 -17.31 -14.48
N PHE A 121 16.03 -16.05 -14.01
CA PHE A 121 17.16 -15.17 -13.73
C PHE A 121 17.11 -14.56 -12.33
N GLU A 122 16.32 -15.12 -11.42
CA GLU A 122 15.99 -14.56 -10.12
C GLU A 122 17.25 -14.16 -9.32
N GLU A 123 18.24 -15.08 -9.23
CA GLU A 123 19.48 -14.80 -8.49
C GLU A 123 20.36 -13.73 -9.16
N GLN A 124 20.38 -13.67 -10.48
CA GLN A 124 21.14 -12.68 -11.23
C GLN A 124 20.52 -11.31 -11.11
N ASP A 125 19.20 -11.23 -11.27
CA ASP A 125 18.45 -9.98 -11.17
C ASP A 125 18.44 -9.44 -9.75
N ALA A 126 18.29 -10.29 -8.74
CA ALA A 126 18.40 -9.90 -7.34
C ALA A 126 19.77 -9.28 -7.00
N ARG A 127 20.87 -9.86 -7.52
CA ARG A 127 22.21 -9.24 -7.39
C ARG A 127 22.31 -7.90 -8.10
N THR A 128 21.71 -7.77 -9.26
CA THR A 128 21.66 -6.52 -10.02
C THR A 128 20.89 -5.46 -9.26
N PHE A 129 19.69 -5.77 -8.76
CA PHE A 129 18.88 -4.86 -7.95
C PHE A 129 19.61 -4.43 -6.68
N ALA A 130 20.27 -5.37 -5.98
CA ALA A 130 21.11 -5.05 -4.83
C ALA A 130 22.26 -4.11 -5.17
N SER A 131 22.95 -4.33 -6.31
CA SER A 131 24.05 -3.47 -6.77
C SER A 131 23.60 -2.05 -7.14
N TRP A 132 22.36 -1.89 -7.56
CA TRP A 132 21.75 -0.59 -7.83
C TRP A 132 21.23 0.11 -6.57
N GLY A 133 21.16 -0.58 -5.44
CA GLY A 133 20.66 0.01 -4.20
C GLY A 133 19.14 -0.01 -4.09
N ILE A 134 18.47 -0.95 -4.71
CA ILE A 134 17.00 -1.10 -4.62
C ILE A 134 16.60 -1.51 -3.20
N ASP A 135 15.48 -0.95 -2.71
CA ASP A 135 14.95 -1.20 -1.35
C ASP A 135 13.68 -2.06 -1.36
N TYR A 136 12.99 -2.15 -2.49
CA TYR A 136 11.75 -2.89 -2.63
C TYR A 136 11.56 -3.41 -4.06
N LEU A 137 11.06 -4.63 -4.20
CA LEU A 137 10.67 -5.24 -5.45
C LEU A 137 9.17 -5.54 -5.45
N LYS A 138 8.39 -4.88 -6.33
CA LYS A 138 7.06 -5.36 -6.73
C LYS A 138 7.27 -6.47 -7.75
N TYR A 139 6.80 -7.67 -7.43
CA TYR A 139 7.00 -8.85 -8.26
C TYR A 139 5.65 -9.37 -8.73
N ASP A 140 5.38 -9.19 -10.02
CA ASP A 140 4.08 -9.50 -10.62
C ASP A 140 4.01 -10.96 -11.11
N TYR A 141 2.87 -11.37 -11.66
CA TYR A 141 2.62 -12.76 -12.07
C TYR A 141 1.97 -12.85 -13.47
N CYS A 142 2.15 -11.84 -14.33
CA CYS A 142 1.63 -11.83 -15.69
C CYS A 142 2.26 -12.94 -16.52
N ASN A 143 1.51 -13.49 -17.48
CA ASN A 143 2.02 -14.51 -18.39
C ASN A 143 2.61 -15.77 -17.71
N ALA A 144 2.29 -16.00 -16.44
CA ALA A 144 2.69 -17.18 -15.66
C ALA A 144 1.55 -18.21 -15.58
N PRO A 145 1.83 -19.49 -15.26
CA PRO A 145 0.79 -20.50 -15.13
C PRO A 145 -0.20 -20.20 -14.01
N ALA A 146 -1.48 -20.40 -14.25
CA ALA A 146 -2.55 -20.25 -13.27
C ALA A 146 -2.58 -21.42 -12.27
N ASP A 147 -1.51 -21.56 -11.49
CA ASP A 147 -1.32 -22.65 -10.51
C ASP A 147 -0.76 -22.07 -9.22
N SER A 148 -1.45 -22.28 -8.09
CA SER A 148 -1.08 -21.70 -6.79
C SER A 148 0.26 -22.23 -6.27
N ALA A 149 0.58 -23.52 -6.47
CA ALA A 149 1.86 -24.10 -6.03
C ALA A 149 3.03 -23.54 -6.85
N GLU A 150 2.81 -23.33 -8.16
CA GLU A 150 3.80 -22.71 -9.04
C GLU A 150 4.00 -21.22 -8.69
N ALA A 151 2.92 -20.49 -8.40
CA ALA A 151 3.00 -19.11 -7.92
C ALA A 151 3.84 -19.05 -6.63
N HIS A 152 3.47 -19.82 -5.60
CA HIS A 152 4.24 -19.91 -4.36
C HIS A 152 5.72 -20.20 -4.62
N ARG A 153 6.04 -21.19 -5.45
CA ARG A 153 7.42 -21.57 -5.78
C ARG A 153 8.21 -20.42 -6.42
N ARG A 154 7.62 -19.69 -7.37
CA ARG A 154 8.29 -18.57 -8.06
C ARG A 154 8.56 -17.41 -7.12
N TYR A 155 7.58 -17.04 -6.29
CA TYR A 155 7.77 -15.99 -5.28
C TYR A 155 8.80 -16.37 -4.23
N HIS A 156 8.77 -17.60 -3.75
CA HIS A 156 9.78 -18.13 -2.82
C HIS A 156 11.20 -18.10 -3.43
N ASN A 157 11.36 -18.50 -4.69
CA ASN A 157 12.65 -18.43 -5.37
C ASN A 157 13.20 -16.99 -5.45
N MET A 158 12.36 -16.02 -5.79
CA MET A 158 12.78 -14.63 -5.81
C MET A 158 13.12 -14.12 -4.40
N ALA A 159 12.32 -14.44 -3.38
CA ALA A 159 12.62 -14.04 -2.00
C ALA A 159 13.98 -14.58 -1.51
N GLU A 160 14.27 -15.85 -1.78
CA GLU A 160 15.57 -16.46 -1.47
C GLU A 160 16.72 -15.80 -2.28
N ALA A 161 16.47 -15.44 -3.54
CA ALA A 161 17.44 -14.74 -4.36
C ALA A 161 17.74 -13.31 -3.79
N LEU A 162 16.70 -12.58 -3.40
CA LEU A 162 16.85 -11.27 -2.75
C LEU A 162 17.63 -11.37 -1.44
N LYS A 163 17.31 -12.35 -0.60
CA LYS A 163 18.03 -12.61 0.66
C LYS A 163 19.52 -12.92 0.42
N LYS A 164 19.85 -13.74 -0.58
CA LYS A 164 21.22 -14.07 -0.98
C LYS A 164 21.98 -12.89 -1.59
N SER A 165 21.30 -11.87 -2.09
CA SER A 165 21.92 -10.68 -2.71
C SER A 165 22.73 -9.84 -1.72
N GLY A 166 22.49 -10.00 -0.42
CA GLY A 166 23.19 -9.28 0.67
C GLY A 166 22.62 -7.90 0.98
N ARG A 167 21.54 -7.46 0.29
CA ARG A 167 20.80 -6.24 0.57
C ARG A 167 19.38 -6.58 1.07
N ASP A 168 18.88 -5.83 2.05
CA ASP A 168 17.51 -5.96 2.54
C ASP A 168 16.53 -5.33 1.54
N ILE A 169 16.14 -6.11 0.52
CA ILE A 169 15.15 -5.72 -0.48
C ILE A 169 13.82 -6.34 -0.09
N LYS A 170 12.80 -5.53 0.18
CA LYS A 170 11.48 -5.99 0.53
C LYS A 170 10.75 -6.53 -0.71
N LEU A 171 10.02 -7.65 -0.56
CA LEU A 171 9.27 -8.27 -1.64
C LEU A 171 7.77 -7.99 -1.49
N GLY A 172 7.17 -7.40 -2.52
CA GLY A 172 5.72 -7.30 -2.70
C GLY A 172 5.23 -8.35 -3.68
N ILE A 173 4.32 -9.20 -3.24
CA ILE A 173 3.69 -10.26 -4.03
C ILE A 173 2.48 -9.68 -4.74
N CYS A 174 2.48 -9.72 -6.08
CA CYS A 174 1.40 -9.16 -6.90
C CYS A 174 0.82 -10.25 -7.83
N GLU A 175 -0.13 -11.03 -7.31
CA GLU A 175 -0.84 -12.10 -8.05
C GLU A 175 -2.37 -11.87 -8.07
N TRP A 176 -2.78 -10.64 -7.75
CA TRP A 176 -4.16 -10.11 -7.81
C TRP A 176 -5.19 -10.87 -6.97
N GLY A 177 -4.78 -11.62 -5.93
CA GLY A 177 -5.68 -12.44 -5.11
C GLY A 177 -6.19 -13.70 -5.83
N GLN A 178 -5.53 -14.14 -6.91
CA GLN A 178 -5.98 -15.26 -7.74
C GLN A 178 -5.42 -16.63 -7.34
N HIS A 179 -4.29 -16.66 -6.61
CA HIS A 179 -3.53 -17.88 -6.30
C HIS A 179 -3.49 -18.17 -4.81
N GLN A 180 -4.45 -17.65 -4.04
CA GLN A 180 -4.60 -17.88 -2.60
C GLN A 180 -3.35 -17.46 -1.80
N ALA A 181 -2.78 -16.28 -2.13
CA ALA A 181 -1.58 -15.76 -1.48
C ALA A 181 -1.74 -15.59 0.04
N GLU A 182 -2.95 -15.40 0.54
CA GLU A 182 -3.26 -15.34 1.97
C GLU A 182 -2.77 -16.57 2.76
N HIS A 183 -2.62 -17.71 2.12
CA HIS A 183 -2.16 -18.93 2.75
C HIS A 183 -0.63 -19.11 2.74
N TRP A 184 0.09 -18.48 1.81
CA TRP A 184 1.51 -18.78 1.60
C TRP A 184 2.43 -17.54 1.47
N ALA A 185 1.90 -16.34 1.26
CA ALA A 185 2.70 -15.15 0.97
C ALA A 185 3.78 -14.86 2.03
N LYS A 186 3.44 -15.02 3.32
CA LYS A 186 4.41 -14.86 4.41
C LYS A 186 5.51 -15.92 4.36
N GLU A 187 5.15 -17.18 4.13
CA GLU A 187 6.12 -18.28 4.03
C GLU A 187 7.03 -18.12 2.81
N ALA A 188 6.48 -17.63 1.70
CA ALA A 188 7.24 -17.28 0.51
C ALA A 188 8.24 -16.13 0.72
N GLY A 189 8.12 -15.37 1.81
CA GLY A 189 9.02 -14.23 2.12
C GLY A 189 8.48 -12.87 1.70
N GLY A 190 7.19 -12.76 1.37
CA GLY A 190 6.53 -11.49 1.05
C GLY A 190 6.40 -10.57 2.26
N LEU A 191 6.70 -9.27 2.09
CA LEU A 191 6.35 -8.22 3.04
C LEU A 191 4.86 -7.90 2.97
N LEU A 192 4.29 -8.03 1.78
CA LEU A 192 2.87 -7.81 1.50
C LEU A 192 2.43 -8.64 0.30
N PHE A 193 1.11 -8.78 0.13
CA PHE A 193 0.52 -9.44 -1.03
C PHE A 193 -0.77 -8.76 -1.48
N ARG A 194 -0.97 -8.67 -2.79
CA ARG A 194 -2.18 -8.15 -3.42
C ARG A 194 -3.38 -9.02 -3.09
N THR A 195 -4.45 -8.40 -2.64
CA THR A 195 -5.70 -9.08 -2.24
C THR A 195 -6.77 -9.07 -3.32
N SER A 196 -6.56 -8.31 -4.39
CA SER A 196 -7.56 -8.07 -5.44
C SER A 196 -6.93 -7.71 -6.79
N GLY A 197 -7.74 -7.59 -7.83
CA GLY A 197 -7.36 -6.96 -9.09
C GLY A 197 -6.94 -5.50 -8.93
N ASP A 198 -6.51 -4.87 -10.04
CA ASP A 198 -5.97 -3.51 -10.03
C ASP A 198 -7.03 -2.46 -9.74
N VAL A 199 -6.68 -1.49 -8.88
CA VAL A 199 -7.57 -0.38 -8.54
C VAL A 199 -7.81 0.54 -9.74
N ARG A 200 -9.06 0.96 -9.90
CA ARG A 200 -9.48 1.99 -10.84
C ARG A 200 -9.96 3.23 -10.11
N ASP A 201 -9.80 4.38 -10.75
CA ASP A 201 -10.34 5.64 -10.25
C ASP A 201 -11.86 5.69 -10.45
N MET A 202 -12.56 4.79 -9.76
CA MET A 202 -14.02 4.63 -9.77
C MET A 202 -14.49 4.06 -8.44
N TRP A 203 -15.73 4.36 -8.09
CA TRP A 203 -16.31 3.88 -6.84
C TRP A 203 -16.57 2.37 -6.84
N ARG A 204 -17.23 1.90 -7.89
CA ARG A 204 -17.68 0.51 -8.04
C ARG A 204 -17.56 0.09 -9.49
N ASP A 205 -17.38 -1.14 -9.72
CA ASP A 205 -17.46 -1.94 -10.93
C ASP A 205 -16.18 -2.78 -11.13
N VAL A 206 -16.29 -3.82 -11.93
CA VAL A 206 -15.17 -4.66 -12.35
C VAL A 206 -15.05 -4.56 -13.87
N THR A 207 -13.93 -4.05 -14.35
CA THR A 207 -13.71 -3.88 -15.79
C THR A 207 -13.41 -5.22 -16.47
N TYR A 208 -13.53 -5.25 -17.79
CA TYR A 208 -13.22 -6.43 -18.61
C TYR A 208 -11.80 -7.01 -18.35
N GLN A 209 -10.84 -6.17 -17.99
CA GLN A 209 -9.46 -6.59 -17.71
C GLN A 209 -9.19 -6.83 -16.22
N GLY A 210 -10.22 -6.97 -15.40
CA GLY A 210 -10.10 -7.24 -13.97
C GLY A 210 -9.76 -6.04 -13.09
N GLY A 211 -9.78 -4.81 -13.63
CA GLY A 211 -9.67 -3.59 -12.82
C GLY A 211 -10.92 -3.39 -11.98
N MET A 212 -10.76 -2.93 -10.73
CA MET A 212 -11.81 -2.89 -9.71
C MET A 212 -12.01 -1.51 -9.12
N GLY A 213 -13.25 -1.16 -8.79
CA GLY A 213 -13.59 0.02 -8.03
C GLY A 213 -13.22 -0.10 -6.54
N ILE A 214 -13.18 1.04 -5.85
CA ILE A 214 -12.80 1.14 -4.42
C ILE A 214 -13.64 0.18 -3.56
N LEU A 215 -14.97 0.21 -3.72
CA LEU A 215 -15.88 -0.62 -2.92
C LEU A 215 -15.70 -2.12 -3.21
N ASP A 216 -15.39 -2.49 -4.44
CA ASP A 216 -15.21 -3.89 -4.83
C ASP A 216 -13.92 -4.46 -4.23
N ILE A 217 -12.84 -3.68 -4.19
CA ILE A 217 -11.59 -4.05 -3.52
C ILE A 217 -11.82 -4.24 -2.02
N ILE A 218 -12.54 -3.33 -1.35
CA ILE A 218 -12.90 -3.46 0.07
C ILE A 218 -13.68 -4.74 0.31
N ASN A 219 -14.68 -5.03 -0.54
CA ASN A 219 -15.51 -6.22 -0.40
C ASN A 219 -14.72 -7.51 -0.64
N THR A 220 -13.72 -7.48 -1.50
CA THR A 220 -12.81 -8.61 -1.74
C THR A 220 -11.84 -8.83 -0.60
N THR A 221 -11.27 -7.75 -0.04
CA THR A 221 -10.23 -7.84 1.00
C THR A 221 -10.80 -8.10 2.40
N ALA A 222 -11.93 -7.49 2.77
CA ALA A 222 -12.47 -7.59 4.13
C ALA A 222 -12.68 -9.04 4.63
N PRO A 223 -13.12 -10.02 3.82
CA PRO A 223 -13.23 -11.42 4.23
C PRO A 223 -11.89 -12.09 4.54
N LEU A 224 -10.77 -11.54 4.07
CA LEU A 224 -9.44 -12.08 4.31
C LEU A 224 -8.88 -11.75 5.70
N GLN A 225 -9.60 -10.94 6.50
CA GLN A 225 -9.16 -10.51 7.83
C GLN A 225 -8.58 -11.65 8.71
N PRO A 226 -9.10 -12.89 8.73
CA PRO A 226 -8.52 -13.97 9.52
C PRO A 226 -7.09 -14.36 9.13
N TYR A 227 -6.64 -14.01 7.92
CA TYR A 227 -5.29 -14.27 7.41
C TYR A 227 -4.33 -13.10 7.61
N ALA A 228 -4.82 -11.97 8.18
CA ALA A 228 -3.99 -10.80 8.40
C ALA A 228 -2.78 -11.10 9.28
N ASN A 229 -1.62 -10.58 8.88
CA ASN A 229 -0.38 -10.81 9.59
C ASN A 229 0.49 -9.56 9.55
N LYS A 230 0.97 -9.10 10.72
CA LYS A 230 1.84 -7.92 10.86
C LYS A 230 3.22 -8.06 10.22
N ASP A 231 3.59 -9.26 9.78
CA ASP A 231 4.84 -9.51 9.07
C ASP A 231 4.63 -9.70 7.56
N CYS A 232 3.36 -9.70 7.10
CA CYS A 232 2.98 -9.77 5.69
C CYS A 232 1.61 -9.09 5.51
N TRP A 233 1.61 -7.87 5.00
CA TRP A 233 0.45 -6.98 4.95
C TRP A 233 -0.48 -7.28 3.77
N PHE A 234 -1.74 -6.91 3.90
CA PHE A 234 -2.64 -6.81 2.75
C PHE A 234 -2.21 -5.66 1.86
N ASP A 235 -2.18 -5.89 0.56
CA ASP A 235 -2.03 -4.86 -0.45
C ASP A 235 -3.34 -4.71 -1.23
N MET A 236 -4.05 -3.64 -0.95
CA MET A 236 -5.30 -3.27 -1.64
C MET A 236 -5.04 -2.40 -2.88
N ASP A 237 -3.79 -2.41 -3.36
CA ASP A 237 -3.28 -1.58 -4.44
C ASP A 237 -3.15 -0.08 -4.09
N MET A 238 -2.72 0.73 -5.06
CA MET A 238 -2.43 2.16 -4.89
C MET A 238 -3.66 2.97 -4.50
N LEU A 239 -3.38 4.15 -3.94
CA LEU A 239 -4.40 5.19 -3.76
C LEU A 239 -4.63 5.90 -5.10
N VAL A 240 -5.90 5.96 -5.53
CA VAL A 240 -6.31 6.75 -6.69
C VAL A 240 -6.66 8.20 -6.32
N VAL A 241 -6.47 8.56 -5.07
CA VAL A 241 -6.66 9.90 -4.53
C VAL A 241 -5.89 10.93 -5.35
N GLY A 242 -6.60 11.92 -5.87
CA GLY A 242 -6.03 13.00 -6.66
C GLY A 242 -5.90 12.73 -8.17
N LEU A 243 -6.37 11.60 -8.67
CA LEU A 243 -6.39 11.32 -10.12
C LEU A 243 -7.51 12.06 -10.85
N TYR A 244 -8.70 12.14 -10.28
CA TYR A 244 -9.87 12.82 -10.87
C TYR A 244 -10.14 12.41 -12.33
N GLY A 245 -10.10 11.10 -12.61
CA GLY A 245 -10.29 10.55 -13.94
C GLY A 245 -9.12 10.70 -14.91
N LYS A 246 -7.96 11.21 -14.45
CA LYS A 246 -6.78 11.43 -15.30
C LYS A 246 -5.83 10.23 -15.38
N GLY A 247 -6.16 9.12 -14.72
CA GLY A 247 -5.31 7.93 -14.75
C GLY A 247 -5.15 7.39 -16.15
N GLY A 248 -3.90 7.14 -16.53
CA GLY A 248 -3.37 6.45 -17.68
C GLY A 248 -3.87 6.82 -19.09
N PRO A 249 -3.06 6.61 -20.11
CA PRO A 249 -3.49 6.78 -21.48
C PRO A 249 -4.45 5.68 -21.97
N SER A 250 -4.54 4.54 -21.27
CA SER A 250 -5.54 3.53 -21.60
C SER A 250 -6.79 3.77 -20.78
N SER A 251 -7.96 3.71 -21.41
CA SER A 251 -9.27 3.76 -20.77
C SER A 251 -9.42 2.69 -19.68
N ASP A 252 -8.58 1.66 -19.73
CA ASP A 252 -8.66 0.52 -18.83
C ASP A 252 -8.10 0.79 -17.44
N LEU A 253 -7.20 1.76 -17.29
CA LEU A 253 -6.62 2.15 -16.00
C LEU A 253 -7.17 3.47 -15.45
N GLY A 254 -7.78 4.33 -16.28
CA GLY A 254 -8.24 5.65 -15.90
C GLY A 254 -9.44 5.64 -14.97
N GLY A 255 -10.49 4.95 -15.35
CA GLY A 255 -11.78 5.08 -14.69
C GLY A 255 -12.50 6.40 -15.01
N VAL A 256 -13.60 6.66 -14.34
CA VAL A 256 -14.44 7.86 -14.53
C VAL A 256 -14.04 9.01 -13.61
N GLY A 257 -13.21 8.75 -12.61
CA GLY A 257 -12.83 9.67 -11.54
C GLY A 257 -13.75 9.58 -10.33
N CYS A 258 -13.15 9.44 -9.16
CA CYS A 258 -13.85 9.49 -7.89
C CYS A 258 -14.00 10.92 -7.39
N THR A 259 -14.96 11.15 -6.50
CA THR A 259 -15.17 12.38 -5.75
C THR A 259 -14.22 12.47 -4.54
N ASP A 260 -14.04 13.66 -3.96
CA ASP A 260 -13.27 13.84 -2.72
C ASP A 260 -13.81 12.98 -1.56
N THR A 261 -15.12 12.75 -1.51
CA THR A 261 -15.76 11.87 -0.52
C THR A 261 -15.31 10.43 -0.70
N GLU A 262 -15.29 9.92 -1.92
CA GLU A 262 -14.84 8.56 -2.23
C GLU A 262 -13.33 8.41 -2.02
N TYR A 263 -12.53 9.44 -2.31
CA TYR A 263 -11.10 9.45 -1.99
C TYR A 263 -10.84 9.42 -0.48
N ARG A 264 -11.61 10.18 0.33
CA ARG A 264 -11.54 10.07 1.80
C ARG A 264 -11.94 8.68 2.29
N THR A 265 -12.94 8.07 1.65
CA THR A 265 -13.35 6.69 1.93
C THR A 265 -12.24 5.71 1.59
N GLN A 266 -11.58 5.82 0.43
CA GLN A 266 -10.43 4.99 0.09
C GLN A 266 -9.33 5.12 1.15
N MET A 267 -8.88 6.34 1.44
CA MET A 267 -7.82 6.60 2.43
C MET A 267 -8.19 6.04 3.81
N SER A 268 -9.45 6.21 4.25
CA SER A 268 -9.93 5.68 5.53
C SER A 268 -9.87 4.16 5.60
N LEU A 269 -10.32 3.48 4.55
CA LEU A 269 -10.44 2.02 4.57
C LEU A 269 -9.12 1.31 4.27
N TRP A 270 -8.23 1.90 3.44
CA TRP A 270 -6.85 1.43 3.32
C TRP A 270 -6.15 1.51 4.67
N ALA A 271 -6.28 2.63 5.38
CA ALA A 271 -5.73 2.78 6.73
C ALA A 271 -6.36 1.79 7.74
N MET A 272 -7.65 1.51 7.66
CA MET A 272 -8.30 0.50 8.52
C MET A 272 -7.76 -0.91 8.27
N MET A 273 -7.37 -1.22 7.03
CA MET A 273 -6.84 -2.53 6.64
C MET A 273 -5.31 -2.62 6.73
N ALA A 274 -4.61 -1.58 7.20
CA ALA A 274 -3.14 -1.49 7.21
C ALA A 274 -2.54 -1.83 5.84
N SER A 275 -3.15 -1.33 4.78
CA SER A 275 -2.70 -1.51 3.40
C SER A 275 -1.67 -0.44 3.03
N PRO A 276 -0.69 -0.71 2.17
CA PRO A 276 0.24 0.30 1.71
C PRO A 276 -0.45 1.59 1.25
N LEU A 277 0.01 2.73 1.74
CA LEU A 277 -0.48 4.03 1.28
C LEU A 277 0.42 4.52 0.13
N ALA A 278 0.21 3.96 -1.06
CA ALA A 278 0.98 4.28 -2.26
C ALA A 278 0.20 5.24 -3.17
N MET A 279 0.57 6.52 -3.15
CA MET A 279 -0.02 7.55 -4.03
C MET A 279 0.27 7.25 -5.51
N SER A 280 -0.60 7.72 -6.42
CA SER A 280 -0.42 7.50 -7.86
C SER A 280 -0.72 8.73 -8.74
N HIS A 281 -1.01 9.89 -8.14
CA HIS A 281 -1.25 11.15 -8.87
C HIS A 281 0.05 11.93 -9.16
N ASP A 282 -0.05 12.99 -9.93
CA ASP A 282 1.07 13.91 -10.21
C ASP A 282 1.35 14.82 -9.00
N LEU A 283 2.39 14.49 -8.23
CA LEU A 283 2.77 15.24 -7.02
C LEU A 283 3.17 16.69 -7.30
N ARG A 284 3.49 17.05 -8.55
CA ARG A 284 3.84 18.43 -8.96
C ARG A 284 2.62 19.34 -9.03
N GLN A 285 1.41 18.75 -9.14
CA GLN A 285 0.15 19.45 -9.37
C GLN A 285 -0.95 18.98 -8.40
N THR A 286 -0.62 18.84 -7.13
CA THR A 286 -1.58 18.40 -6.09
C THR A 286 -2.48 19.57 -5.69
N ASN A 287 -3.80 19.39 -5.65
CA ASN A 287 -4.74 20.37 -5.12
C ASN A 287 -4.88 20.27 -3.59
N GLU A 288 -5.52 21.27 -2.96
CA GLU A 288 -5.69 21.35 -1.51
C GLU A 288 -6.46 20.16 -0.93
N ALA A 289 -7.58 19.75 -1.55
CA ALA A 289 -8.37 18.61 -1.09
C ALA A 289 -7.57 17.30 -1.08
N THR A 290 -6.76 17.07 -2.13
CA THR A 290 -5.86 15.91 -2.19
C THR A 290 -4.78 15.96 -1.10
N CYS A 291 -4.19 17.14 -0.85
CA CYS A 291 -3.24 17.33 0.25
C CYS A 291 -3.88 17.01 1.60
N ASP A 292 -5.07 17.54 1.88
CA ASP A 292 -5.79 17.33 3.14
C ASP A 292 -6.11 15.84 3.38
N ILE A 293 -6.39 15.10 2.31
CA ILE A 293 -6.63 13.66 2.40
C ILE A 293 -5.34 12.90 2.70
N LEU A 294 -4.31 13.10 1.89
CA LEU A 294 -3.08 12.31 1.94
C LEU A 294 -2.16 12.66 3.11
N LEU A 295 -2.23 13.89 3.62
CA LEU A 295 -1.42 14.36 4.74
C LEU A 295 -2.15 14.34 6.08
N ASN A 296 -3.34 13.73 6.17
CA ASN A 296 -4.05 13.59 7.44
C ASN A 296 -3.27 12.67 8.38
N GLY A 297 -2.53 13.26 9.32
CA GLY A 297 -1.68 12.52 10.25
C GLY A 297 -2.43 11.57 11.18
N GLU A 298 -3.72 11.80 11.46
CA GLU A 298 -4.52 10.89 12.30
C GLU A 298 -4.92 9.63 11.51
N VAL A 299 -5.21 9.75 10.22
CA VAL A 299 -5.47 8.60 9.35
C VAL A 299 -4.19 7.79 9.14
N ILE A 300 -3.06 8.47 8.87
CA ILE A 300 -1.74 7.84 8.76
C ILE A 300 -1.40 7.09 10.06
N ALA A 301 -1.66 7.69 11.23
CA ALA A 301 -1.41 7.04 12.53
C ALA A 301 -2.29 5.81 12.77
N ILE A 302 -3.48 5.74 12.19
CA ILE A 302 -4.30 4.53 12.19
C ILE A 302 -3.64 3.45 11.33
N ASP A 303 -3.22 3.79 10.10
CA ASP A 303 -2.54 2.86 9.20
C ASP A 303 -1.28 2.27 9.84
N GLN A 304 -0.44 3.12 10.38
CA GLN A 304 0.88 2.82 10.95
C GLN A 304 0.83 2.39 12.42
N ASP A 305 -0.33 1.96 12.94
CA ASP A 305 -0.46 1.56 14.36
C ASP A 305 0.38 0.32 14.69
N LYS A 306 1.14 0.41 15.79
CA LYS A 306 2.16 -0.57 16.19
C LYS A 306 1.64 -1.97 16.53
N LEU A 307 0.34 -2.13 16.82
CA LEU A 307 -0.23 -3.46 17.01
C LEU A 307 -0.20 -4.28 15.73
N GLY A 308 -0.20 -3.62 14.55
CA GLY A 308 -0.20 -4.29 13.26
C GLY A 308 -1.44 -5.15 13.01
N LEU A 309 -2.57 -4.79 13.64
CA LEU A 309 -3.84 -5.44 13.40
C LEU A 309 -4.56 -4.77 12.23
N VAL A 310 -5.38 -5.51 11.51
CA VAL A 310 -6.30 -4.97 10.52
C VAL A 310 -7.71 -4.90 11.08
N ALA A 311 -8.58 -4.11 10.46
CA ALA A 311 -9.97 -4.01 10.88
C ALA A 311 -10.75 -5.29 10.60
N GLU A 312 -11.67 -5.62 11.52
CA GLU A 312 -12.72 -6.60 11.29
C GLU A 312 -13.98 -5.90 10.79
N ARG A 313 -14.58 -6.39 9.71
CA ARG A 313 -15.89 -5.93 9.26
C ARG A 313 -16.99 -6.53 10.14
N LYS A 314 -17.48 -5.73 11.10
CA LYS A 314 -18.49 -6.14 12.09
C LYS A 314 -19.90 -6.17 11.52
N ILE A 315 -20.22 -5.23 10.63
CA ILE A 315 -21.53 -5.14 9.99
C ILE A 315 -21.29 -5.10 8.47
N ASN A 316 -22.04 -5.91 7.75
CA ASN A 316 -22.10 -5.93 6.30
C ASN A 316 -23.55 -6.05 5.86
N SER A 317 -24.15 -4.92 5.47
CA SER A 317 -25.54 -4.86 5.01
C SER A 317 -25.62 -4.25 3.62
N ASP A 318 -26.81 -4.26 3.01
CA ASP A 318 -27.03 -3.66 1.69
C ASP A 318 -26.87 -2.14 1.69
N THR A 319 -26.95 -1.50 2.86
CA THR A 319 -26.92 -0.04 2.96
C THR A 319 -25.64 0.51 3.60
N HIS A 320 -24.96 -0.27 4.44
CA HIS A 320 -23.75 0.21 5.11
C HIS A 320 -22.86 -0.93 5.62
N GLN A 321 -21.60 -0.60 5.80
CA GLN A 321 -20.61 -1.48 6.41
C GLN A 321 -19.98 -0.80 7.62
N VAL A 322 -19.63 -1.59 8.64
CA VAL A 322 -18.96 -1.08 9.85
C VAL A 322 -17.70 -1.90 10.09
N PHE A 323 -16.59 -1.22 10.21
CA PHE A 323 -15.28 -1.80 10.48
C PHE A 323 -14.76 -1.34 11.83
N LEU A 324 -14.20 -2.26 12.61
CA LEU A 324 -13.59 -1.98 13.90
C LEU A 324 -12.14 -2.49 13.91
N ARG A 325 -11.20 -1.61 14.21
CA ARG A 325 -9.77 -1.93 14.34
C ARG A 325 -9.31 -1.61 15.76
N GLN A 326 -8.73 -2.58 16.45
CA GLN A 326 -8.06 -2.34 17.72
C GLN A 326 -6.70 -1.67 17.46
N LEU A 327 -6.38 -0.64 18.26
CA LEU A 327 -5.15 0.13 18.21
C LEU A 327 -4.37 0.04 19.52
N GLU A 328 -3.09 0.42 19.47
CA GLU A 328 -2.23 0.50 20.63
C GLU A 328 -2.86 1.35 21.76
N GLY A 329 -2.63 0.96 23.02
CA GLY A 329 -3.16 1.67 24.19
C GLY A 329 -4.64 1.42 24.49
N GLY A 330 -5.24 0.35 23.94
CA GLY A 330 -6.64 -0.01 24.19
C GLY A 330 -7.65 0.91 23.50
N ARG A 331 -7.22 1.68 22.50
CA ARG A 331 -8.06 2.49 21.63
C ARG A 331 -8.62 1.64 20.49
N TYR A 332 -9.60 2.17 19.80
CA TYR A 332 -10.13 1.58 18.56
C TYR A 332 -10.29 2.65 17.50
N ALA A 333 -10.12 2.25 16.24
CA ALA A 333 -10.62 3.00 15.09
C ALA A 333 -11.93 2.36 14.64
N LEU A 334 -12.93 3.19 14.36
CA LEU A 334 -14.27 2.78 13.90
C LEU A 334 -14.54 3.50 12.57
N ALA A 335 -14.79 2.72 11.53
CA ALA A 335 -15.21 3.24 10.23
C ALA A 335 -16.65 2.81 9.94
N ILE A 336 -17.50 3.76 9.55
CA ILE A 336 -18.90 3.54 9.19
C ILE A 336 -19.07 4.04 7.75
N LEU A 337 -19.20 3.12 6.82
CA LEU A 337 -19.34 3.36 5.39
C LEU A 337 -20.80 3.29 4.95
N ASN A 338 -21.30 4.34 4.31
CA ASN A 338 -22.54 4.28 3.55
C ASN A 338 -22.24 3.76 2.12
N THR A 339 -22.80 2.61 1.76
CA THR A 339 -22.61 1.98 0.43
C THR A 339 -23.64 2.40 -0.61
N THR A 340 -24.58 3.28 -0.26
CA THR A 340 -25.69 3.69 -1.13
C THR A 340 -25.43 5.01 -1.84
N GLU A 341 -26.17 5.26 -2.91
CA GLU A 341 -26.11 6.47 -3.72
C GLU A 341 -26.80 7.70 -3.07
N HIS A 342 -27.28 7.57 -1.82
CA HIS A 342 -28.01 8.61 -1.11
C HIS A 342 -27.50 8.76 0.33
N GLU A 343 -27.69 9.95 0.90
CA GLU A 343 -27.47 10.16 2.32
C GLU A 343 -28.33 9.19 3.15
N ALA A 344 -27.73 8.59 4.14
CA ALA A 344 -28.41 7.68 5.08
C ALA A 344 -28.24 8.15 6.53
N ARG A 345 -29.29 7.97 7.34
CA ARG A 345 -29.19 8.12 8.80
C ARG A 345 -28.84 6.77 9.40
N LEU A 346 -27.63 6.66 9.95
CA LEU A 346 -27.09 5.41 10.49
C LEU A 346 -26.97 5.50 12.02
N ARG A 347 -27.02 4.33 12.65
CA ARG A 347 -26.78 4.15 14.10
C ARG A 347 -25.94 2.91 14.31
N VAL A 348 -24.95 2.99 15.21
CA VAL A 348 -24.09 1.88 15.59
C VAL A 348 -24.03 1.84 17.14
N ASP A 349 -24.60 0.80 17.72
CA ASP A 349 -24.47 0.49 19.16
C ASP A 349 -23.13 -0.25 19.37
N PHE A 350 -22.26 0.26 20.24
CA PHE A 350 -20.93 -0.31 20.43
C PHE A 350 -20.95 -1.71 21.05
N ARG A 351 -22.05 -2.08 21.74
CA ARG A 351 -22.23 -3.45 22.26
C ARG A 351 -22.38 -4.48 21.14
N GLU A 352 -22.99 -4.09 20.01
CA GLU A 352 -23.09 -4.95 18.82
C GLU A 352 -21.72 -5.21 18.18
N LEU A 353 -20.73 -4.34 18.48
CA LEU A 353 -19.34 -4.51 18.04
C LEU A 353 -18.49 -5.27 19.08
N GLY A 354 -19.06 -5.69 20.23
CA GLY A 354 -18.34 -6.33 21.33
C GLY A 354 -17.64 -5.36 22.29
N LEU A 355 -18.08 -4.10 22.36
CA LEU A 355 -17.49 -3.06 23.20
C LEU A 355 -18.46 -2.66 24.33
N ASP A 356 -18.17 -3.11 25.57
CA ASP A 356 -19.07 -2.94 26.73
C ASP A 356 -18.80 -1.68 27.55
N ARG A 357 -17.95 -0.77 27.09
CA ARG A 357 -17.61 0.49 27.77
C ARG A 357 -18.02 1.72 26.97
N LYS A 358 -18.00 2.87 27.63
CA LYS A 358 -18.21 4.17 26.98
C LYS A 358 -16.89 4.79 26.53
N PHE A 359 -16.93 5.55 25.45
CA PHE A 359 -15.76 6.14 24.81
C PHE A 359 -15.93 7.64 24.60
N THR A 360 -14.82 8.36 24.51
CA THR A 360 -14.74 9.64 23.84
C THR A 360 -14.60 9.38 22.35
N LEU A 361 -15.47 9.97 21.54
CA LEU A 361 -15.47 9.86 20.09
C LEU A 361 -14.71 11.05 19.50
N ARG A 362 -13.66 10.77 18.72
CA ARG A 362 -12.93 11.77 17.97
C ARG A 362 -13.14 11.57 16.47
N ASP A 363 -13.69 12.56 15.79
CA ASP A 363 -13.79 12.60 14.33
C ASP A 363 -12.41 12.88 13.74
N VAL A 364 -11.87 11.93 13.00
CA VAL A 364 -10.51 11.96 12.46
C VAL A 364 -10.37 12.97 11.31
N TRP A 365 -11.43 13.16 10.53
CA TRP A 365 -11.43 14.10 9.42
C TRP A 365 -11.66 15.55 9.85
N LYS A 366 -12.38 15.76 10.97
CA LYS A 366 -12.62 17.08 11.56
C LYS A 366 -11.63 17.45 12.65
N HIS A 367 -10.73 16.54 13.03
CA HIS A 367 -9.72 16.73 14.08
C HIS A 367 -10.29 17.18 15.43
N CYS A 368 -11.51 16.75 15.79
CA CYS A 368 -12.17 17.18 17.02
C CYS A 368 -12.91 16.03 17.74
N ASN A 369 -13.03 16.20 19.06
CA ASN A 369 -13.88 15.31 19.85
C ASN A 369 -15.34 15.72 19.62
N ILE A 370 -16.19 14.77 19.24
CA ILE A 370 -17.59 15.01 18.90
C ILE A 370 -18.54 14.58 20.02
N LYS A 371 -18.14 13.65 20.89
CA LYS A 371 -18.97 13.16 22.00
C LYS A 371 -18.12 12.53 23.09
N HIS A 372 -18.47 12.75 24.35
CA HIS A 372 -17.86 12.09 25.51
C HIS A 372 -18.83 11.07 26.11
N HIS A 373 -18.29 10.01 26.73
CA HIS A 373 -19.05 8.92 27.38
C HIS A 373 -20.12 8.29 26.47
N ALA A 374 -19.81 8.13 25.18
CA ALA A 374 -20.71 7.52 24.21
C ALA A 374 -20.69 5.99 24.30
N ALA A 375 -21.87 5.38 24.24
CA ALA A 375 -22.04 3.92 24.07
C ALA A 375 -22.55 3.56 22.66
N GLU A 376 -22.83 4.58 21.85
CA GLU A 376 -23.30 4.47 20.48
C GLU A 376 -22.89 5.70 19.67
N TRP A 377 -22.89 5.54 18.36
CA TRP A 377 -22.85 6.64 17.41
C TRP A 377 -24.12 6.65 16.55
N HIS A 378 -24.61 7.82 16.23
CA HIS A 378 -25.65 8.02 15.21
C HIS A 378 -25.44 9.34 14.50
N GLY A 379 -25.77 9.36 13.21
CA GLY A 379 -25.57 10.54 12.37
C GLY A 379 -26.05 10.35 10.95
N HIS A 380 -25.87 11.39 10.16
CA HIS A 380 -26.05 11.38 8.73
C HIS A 380 -24.72 11.06 8.06
N VAL A 381 -24.74 10.19 7.07
CA VAL A 381 -23.59 9.78 6.28
C VAL A 381 -23.95 9.96 4.80
N ALA A 382 -23.23 10.82 4.12
CA ALA A 382 -23.48 11.08 2.70
C ALA A 382 -23.30 9.82 1.84
N ALA A 383 -23.75 9.85 0.59
CA ALA A 383 -23.46 8.77 -0.36
C ALA A 383 -21.95 8.49 -0.42
N HIS A 384 -21.58 7.20 -0.34
CA HIS A 384 -20.19 6.70 -0.40
C HIS A 384 -19.23 7.24 0.69
N GLU A 385 -19.74 8.00 1.66
CA GLU A 385 -18.92 8.55 2.75
C GLU A 385 -18.58 7.47 3.78
N THR A 386 -17.36 7.55 4.30
CA THR A 386 -16.91 6.85 5.50
C THR A 386 -16.71 7.84 6.64
N ILE A 387 -17.50 7.70 7.71
CA ILE A 387 -17.20 8.34 8.99
C ILE A 387 -16.06 7.54 9.65
N LEU A 388 -14.92 8.19 9.87
CA LEU A 388 -13.79 7.56 10.56
C LEU A 388 -13.59 8.23 11.92
N MET A 389 -13.60 7.42 13.00
CA MET A 389 -13.49 7.89 14.37
C MET A 389 -12.46 7.09 15.16
N LEU A 390 -11.83 7.75 16.12
CA LEU A 390 -11.13 7.10 17.22
C LEU A 390 -12.07 6.98 18.42
N LEU A 391 -12.13 5.80 19.01
CA LEU A 391 -12.78 5.48 20.28
C LEU A 391 -11.69 5.44 21.37
N GLN A 392 -11.72 6.44 22.29
CA GLN A 392 -10.70 6.66 23.33
C GLN A 392 -11.26 6.53 24.74
#